data_b833402bb2ffdb2bd04c8ec9543a545d
#
_entry.id   b833402bb2ffdb2bd04c8ec9543a545d
#
_cell.length_a   1.000
_cell.length_b   1.000
_cell.length_c   1.000
_cell.angle_alpha   90.00
_cell.angle_beta   90.00
_cell.angle_gamma   90.00
#
_symmetry.space_group_name_H-M   'P 1'
#
loop_
_entity.id
_entity.type
_entity.pdbx_description
1 polymer ?
#
loop_
_entity_poly.entity_id
_entity_poly.type
_entity_poly.pdbx_seq_one_letter_code
_entity_poly.pdbx_strand_id
1 'polypeptide(L)'
;MAVSRTSVHILPILGPPAILRQGMRTYPLHWVLGVGVLLVFGLYAQRLGFLPAWAAWGLWAGYLLLALWGLLWGGWRAVPLALGLLAPLFPPLAFLGPLGTALVLGRTLPEKAQAAFYGWALVWPALALLLVWQVFPTLYAFYLSLFDRVNFLRPAAFAGLQNYRILLEDPLFWRALGNTFWYVVFTVPTGLLLATFVAILLNTQVAFLGLYRTLFFLPYITALTAAAAVWRWIYHPEFGFLNWLLHTPGLDWLNTPTGVFALLLRPLGVELQGFLAGPSLAFVAVMAMSVWHFLGYQVVILLAGLQAIPKEYYEAAELDGASFFQKHRLITWPLLSPTTFFLFTLGLIGAFQVFTQVYVLTPTGGVLQDTLTLAFYLYNKGFRDSDFSYASAIAMVTFLVILVLTLVQRRLLEKRVNYEI
;
A
#
# COMPACT_ATOMS: atom_id res chain seq x y z
N MET A 1 -34.16 20.87 -52.34
CA MET A 1 -33.40 21.94 -51.68
C MET A 1 -32.08 21.36 -51.20
N ALA A 2 -31.01 21.72 -51.94
CA ALA A 2 -29.65 21.23 -51.66
C ALA A 2 -28.91 22.27 -50.83
N VAL A 3 -28.37 21.86 -49.69
CA VAL A 3 -27.50 22.70 -48.87
C VAL A 3 -26.05 22.37 -49.21
N SER A 4 -25.35 23.32 -49.76
CA SER A 4 -23.95 23.24 -50.19
C SER A 4 -23.01 23.13 -48.98
N ARG A 5 -22.10 22.16 -49.02
CA ARG A 5 -20.94 22.10 -48.13
C ARG A 5 -19.86 23.05 -48.68
N THR A 6 -19.60 24.12 -47.96
CA THR A 6 -18.42 24.97 -48.15
C THR A 6 -17.20 24.29 -47.55
N SER A 7 -16.30 23.84 -48.41
CA SER A 7 -14.97 23.34 -48.04
C SER A 7 -14.04 24.52 -47.72
N VAL A 8 -13.62 24.59 -46.43
CA VAL A 8 -12.56 25.53 -46.02
C VAL A 8 -11.22 24.92 -46.41
N HIS A 9 -10.58 25.49 -47.43
CA HIS A 9 -9.19 25.22 -47.82
C HIS A 9 -8.25 25.81 -46.74
N ILE A 10 -7.69 24.97 -45.89
CA ILE A 10 -6.55 25.33 -45.03
C ILE A 10 -5.28 25.13 -45.88
N LEU A 11 -4.56 26.22 -46.09
CA LEU A 11 -3.25 26.27 -46.76
C LEU A 11 -2.26 25.26 -46.17
N PRO A 12 -1.46 24.56 -46.97
CA PRO A 12 -0.41 23.68 -46.50
C PRO A 12 0.76 24.51 -45.96
N ILE A 13 0.88 24.58 -44.64
CA ILE A 13 2.07 25.10 -43.97
C ILE A 13 3.21 24.12 -44.25
N LEU A 14 4.23 24.61 -44.94
CA LEU A 14 5.48 24.01 -45.36
C LEU A 14 5.95 22.86 -44.45
N GLY A 15 5.93 21.64 -44.96
CA GLY A 15 6.55 20.47 -44.33
C GLY A 15 8.08 20.64 -44.28
N PRO A 16 8.76 20.07 -43.30
CA PRO A 16 10.22 20.15 -43.19
C PRO A 16 10.90 19.51 -44.43
N PRO A 17 12.05 20.06 -44.89
CA PRO A 17 12.75 19.59 -46.07
C PRO A 17 13.12 18.10 -45.95
N ALA A 18 13.03 17.41 -47.08
CA ALA A 18 13.20 15.95 -47.22
C ALA A 18 14.54 15.39 -46.64
N ILE A 19 15.54 16.22 -46.48
CA ILE A 19 16.86 15.88 -45.93
C ILE A 19 16.79 15.51 -44.45
N LEU A 20 15.80 16.00 -43.67
CA LEU A 20 15.60 15.67 -42.28
C LEU A 20 14.94 14.29 -42.04
N ARG A 21 14.37 13.69 -43.09
CA ARG A 21 13.70 12.37 -42.98
C ARG A 21 14.64 11.16 -42.96
N GLN A 22 15.89 11.28 -43.43
CA GLN A 22 16.83 10.16 -43.53
C GLN A 22 17.83 10.01 -42.38
N GLY A 23 17.96 11.01 -41.49
CA GLY A 23 18.98 11.01 -40.40
C GLY A 23 18.50 10.63 -39.03
N MET A 24 17.20 10.62 -38.74
CA MET A 24 16.69 10.21 -37.41
C MET A 24 16.37 8.73 -37.38
N ARG A 25 17.42 7.89 -37.33
CA ARG A 25 17.27 6.53 -36.78
C ARG A 25 16.71 6.68 -35.37
N THR A 26 15.54 6.11 -35.16
CA THR A 26 14.77 6.07 -33.94
C THR A 26 15.66 5.63 -32.78
N TYR A 27 16.16 6.57 -31.98
CA TYR A 27 16.64 6.23 -30.65
C TYR A 27 15.40 5.79 -29.85
N PRO A 28 15.38 4.56 -29.36
CA PRO A 28 14.22 4.06 -28.69
C PRO A 28 13.98 4.91 -27.43
N LEU A 29 12.78 5.43 -27.28
CA LEU A 29 12.31 6.29 -26.17
C LEU A 29 12.73 5.77 -24.78
N HIS A 30 12.78 4.46 -24.62
CA HIS A 30 13.21 3.80 -23.38
C HIS A 30 14.63 4.21 -22.97
N TRP A 31 15.53 4.57 -23.91
CA TRP A 31 16.86 5.07 -23.58
C TRP A 31 16.81 6.49 -22.98
N VAL A 32 16.02 7.39 -23.57
CA VAL A 32 15.89 8.77 -23.07
C VAL A 32 15.23 8.78 -21.68
N LEU A 33 14.18 7.99 -21.51
CA LEU A 33 13.50 7.82 -20.22
C LEU A 33 14.41 7.10 -19.23
N GLY A 34 15.12 6.05 -19.63
CA GLY A 34 16.06 5.31 -18.80
C GLY A 34 17.22 6.16 -18.31
N VAL A 35 17.79 7.00 -19.16
CA VAL A 35 18.87 7.95 -18.78
C VAL A 35 18.35 9.00 -17.79
N GLY A 36 17.13 9.50 -17.97
CA GLY A 36 16.50 10.43 -17.01
C GLY A 36 16.33 9.80 -15.62
N VAL A 37 15.90 8.54 -15.58
CA VAL A 37 15.77 7.77 -14.32
C VAL A 37 17.13 7.56 -13.66
N LEU A 38 18.12 7.13 -14.44
CA LEU A 38 19.47 6.87 -13.92
C LEU A 38 20.11 8.14 -13.37
N LEU A 39 19.83 9.32 -13.96
CA LEU A 39 20.31 10.61 -13.48
C LEU A 39 19.68 11.00 -12.14
N VAL A 40 18.35 10.90 -12.03
CA VAL A 40 17.65 11.20 -10.77
C VAL A 40 18.13 10.23 -9.69
N PHE A 41 18.23 8.95 -10.03
CA PHE A 41 18.72 7.92 -9.13
C PHE A 41 20.20 8.14 -8.74
N GLY A 42 21.06 8.49 -9.70
CA GLY A 42 22.47 8.76 -9.47
C GLY A 42 22.72 9.95 -8.56
N LEU A 43 21.97 11.05 -8.74
CA LEU A 43 22.07 12.25 -7.90
C LEU A 43 21.58 12.01 -6.46
N TYR A 44 20.49 11.27 -6.31
CA TYR A 44 19.97 10.87 -4.99
C TYR A 44 20.92 9.88 -4.31
N ALA A 45 21.43 8.89 -5.03
CA ALA A 45 22.37 7.91 -4.52
C ALA A 45 23.70 8.58 -4.09
N GLN A 46 24.14 9.65 -4.77
CA GLN A 46 25.29 10.44 -4.35
C GLN A 46 25.02 11.19 -3.03
N ARG A 47 23.86 11.85 -2.89
CA ARG A 47 23.49 12.57 -1.66
C ARG A 47 23.42 11.65 -0.45
N LEU A 48 23.07 10.37 -0.66
CA LEU A 48 22.98 9.36 0.37
C LEU A 48 24.29 8.55 0.57
N GLY A 49 25.37 8.90 -0.15
CA GLY A 49 26.67 8.24 0.00
C GLY A 49 26.83 6.91 -0.71
N PHE A 50 25.90 6.50 -1.58
CA PHE A 50 25.94 5.22 -2.31
C PHE A 50 26.86 5.24 -3.52
N LEU A 51 26.92 6.37 -4.21
CA LEU A 51 27.77 6.53 -5.38
C LEU A 51 28.93 7.45 -5.05
N PRO A 52 30.15 7.06 -5.44
CA PRO A 52 31.27 8.00 -5.37
C PRO A 52 30.99 9.21 -6.25
N ALA A 53 31.42 10.38 -5.81
CA ALA A 53 31.15 11.65 -6.49
C ALA A 53 31.51 11.62 -7.99
N TRP A 54 32.59 10.92 -8.38
CA TRP A 54 33.00 10.81 -9.78
C TRP A 54 31.97 10.08 -10.67
N ALA A 55 31.25 9.07 -10.14
CA ALA A 55 30.24 8.33 -10.89
C ALA A 55 28.98 9.18 -11.13
N ALA A 56 28.56 9.96 -10.14
CA ALA A 56 27.46 10.90 -10.29
C ALA A 56 27.80 12.03 -11.28
N TRP A 57 29.04 12.57 -11.21
CA TRP A 57 29.53 13.53 -12.19
C TRP A 57 29.65 12.94 -13.59
N GLY A 58 30.01 11.69 -13.73
CA GLY A 58 30.04 10.98 -15.03
C GLY A 58 28.64 10.87 -15.66
N LEU A 59 27.62 10.50 -14.89
CA LEU A 59 26.23 10.46 -15.35
C LEU A 59 25.74 11.84 -15.76
N TRP A 60 26.07 12.88 -14.96
CA TRP A 60 25.71 14.27 -15.26
C TRP A 60 26.40 14.81 -16.52
N ALA A 61 27.68 14.52 -16.69
CA ALA A 61 28.41 14.88 -17.90
C ALA A 61 27.86 14.19 -19.16
N GLY A 62 27.50 12.91 -19.06
CA GLY A 62 26.83 12.20 -20.15
C GLY A 62 25.49 12.83 -20.56
N TYR A 63 24.68 13.25 -19.57
CA TYR A 63 23.44 13.97 -19.83
C TYR A 63 23.68 15.34 -20.44
N LEU A 64 24.68 16.08 -19.95
CA LEU A 64 25.09 17.38 -20.51
C LEU A 64 25.51 17.26 -21.97
N LEU A 65 26.27 16.24 -22.32
CA LEU A 65 26.65 15.95 -23.70
C LEU A 65 25.43 15.64 -24.58
N LEU A 66 24.48 14.86 -24.08
CA LEU A 66 23.22 14.57 -24.79
C LEU A 66 22.37 15.82 -24.95
N ALA A 67 22.28 16.68 -23.95
CA ALA A 67 21.55 17.94 -24.02
C ALA A 67 22.19 18.94 -24.98
N LEU A 68 23.52 19.07 -24.95
CA LEU A 68 24.28 19.89 -25.89
C LEU A 68 24.15 19.39 -27.34
N TRP A 69 24.25 18.06 -27.53
CA TRP A 69 24.02 17.46 -28.84
C TRP A 69 22.60 17.75 -29.35
N GLY A 70 21.59 17.58 -28.45
CA GLY A 70 20.20 17.93 -28.79
C GLY A 70 20.00 19.40 -29.13
N LEU A 71 20.65 20.33 -28.40
CA LEU A 71 20.61 21.78 -28.68
C LEU A 71 21.25 22.14 -30.03
N LEU A 72 22.41 21.54 -30.36
CA LEU A 72 23.13 21.79 -31.61
C LEU A 72 22.34 21.31 -32.85
N TRP A 73 21.62 20.18 -32.73
CA TRP A 73 20.90 19.57 -33.85
C TRP A 73 19.40 19.78 -33.85
N GLY A 74 18.81 20.06 -32.68
CA GLY A 74 17.36 20.21 -32.49
C GLY A 74 16.86 21.64 -32.29
N GLY A 75 17.74 22.62 -32.10
CA GLY A 75 17.38 24.01 -31.81
C GLY A 75 16.47 24.13 -30.59
N TRP A 76 15.45 24.99 -30.67
CA TRP A 76 14.48 25.21 -29.56
C TRP A 76 13.77 23.93 -29.03
N ARG A 77 13.77 22.86 -29.82
CA ARG A 77 13.18 21.57 -29.44
C ARG A 77 13.96 20.83 -28.33
N ALA A 78 15.20 21.22 -28.11
CA ALA A 78 16.04 20.65 -27.07
C ALA A 78 16.02 21.44 -25.74
N VAL A 79 15.29 22.57 -25.68
CA VAL A 79 15.11 23.35 -24.44
C VAL A 79 14.61 22.49 -23.26
N PRO A 80 13.65 21.55 -23.42
CA PRO A 80 13.24 20.68 -22.33
C PRO A 80 14.35 19.73 -21.83
N LEU A 81 15.26 19.29 -22.72
CA LEU A 81 16.45 18.56 -22.35
C LEU A 81 17.42 19.43 -21.53
N ALA A 82 17.61 20.67 -21.95
CA ALA A 82 18.44 21.63 -21.21
C ALA A 82 17.87 21.98 -19.84
N LEU A 83 16.54 22.06 -19.68
CA LEU A 83 15.89 22.23 -18.38
C LEU A 83 16.16 21.06 -17.44
N GLY A 84 16.34 19.85 -17.95
CA GLY A 84 16.79 18.71 -17.13
C GLY A 84 18.16 18.88 -16.50
N LEU A 85 19.03 19.74 -17.07
CA LEU A 85 20.34 20.08 -16.47
C LEU A 85 20.21 20.88 -15.17
N LEU A 86 19.08 21.54 -14.95
CA LEU A 86 18.77 22.24 -13.72
C LEU A 86 18.21 21.32 -12.63
N ALA A 87 17.99 20.04 -12.93
CA ALA A 87 17.47 19.05 -11.99
C ALA A 87 18.26 18.92 -10.69
N PRO A 88 19.61 19.03 -10.65
CA PRO A 88 20.37 19.04 -9.41
C PRO A 88 20.03 20.20 -8.49
N LEU A 89 19.64 21.36 -9.07
CA LEU A 89 19.28 22.58 -8.36
C LEU A 89 17.80 22.59 -7.94
N PHE A 90 16.95 22.00 -8.79
CA PHE A 90 15.51 21.95 -8.59
C PHE A 90 14.97 20.53 -8.90
N PRO A 91 14.91 19.60 -7.93
CA PRO A 91 14.42 18.25 -8.12
C PRO A 91 13.10 18.12 -8.91
N PRO A 92 12.10 19.01 -8.73
CA PRO A 92 10.87 18.96 -9.54
C PRO A 92 11.10 19.07 -11.05
N LEU A 93 12.15 19.75 -11.52
CA LEU A 93 12.47 19.87 -12.94
C LEU A 93 12.94 18.54 -13.54
N ALA A 94 13.50 17.63 -12.74
CA ALA A 94 13.86 16.28 -13.19
C ALA A 94 12.63 15.47 -13.63
N PHE A 95 11.45 15.74 -13.04
CA PHE A 95 10.19 15.11 -13.42
C PHE A 95 9.55 15.77 -14.64
N LEU A 96 9.71 17.08 -14.79
CA LEU A 96 9.10 17.86 -15.86
C LEU A 96 9.92 17.83 -17.17
N GLY A 97 11.24 17.71 -17.08
CA GLY A 97 12.14 17.67 -18.24
C GLY A 97 11.77 16.58 -19.25
N PRO A 98 11.66 15.29 -18.85
CA PRO A 98 11.24 14.21 -19.72
C PRO A 98 9.84 14.43 -20.33
N LEU A 99 8.89 14.99 -19.55
CA LEU A 99 7.55 15.30 -20.04
C LEU A 99 7.58 16.36 -21.14
N GLY A 100 8.31 17.46 -20.93
CA GLY A 100 8.47 18.52 -21.93
C GLY A 100 9.18 18.04 -23.21
N THR A 101 10.23 17.21 -23.04
CA THR A 101 10.94 16.58 -24.16
C THR A 101 10.00 15.67 -24.96
N ALA A 102 9.18 14.92 -24.27
CA ALA A 102 8.18 14.05 -24.86
C ALA A 102 7.16 14.83 -25.69
N LEU A 103 6.63 15.91 -25.17
CA LEU A 103 5.65 16.75 -25.88
C LEU A 103 6.21 17.37 -27.16
N VAL A 104 7.50 17.73 -27.17
CA VAL A 104 8.15 18.33 -28.36
C VAL A 104 8.56 17.27 -29.39
N LEU A 105 9.22 16.18 -28.95
CA LEU A 105 9.67 15.11 -29.85
C LEU A 105 8.53 14.23 -30.36
N GLY A 106 7.45 14.08 -29.59
CA GLY A 106 6.30 13.30 -30.01
C GLY A 106 5.67 13.77 -31.32
N ARG A 107 5.68 15.07 -31.59
CA ARG A 107 5.15 15.66 -32.84
C ARG A 107 5.91 15.27 -34.12
N THR A 108 7.12 14.74 -33.95
CA THR A 108 7.97 14.33 -35.11
C THR A 108 7.87 12.84 -35.43
N LEU A 109 7.16 12.06 -34.61
CA LEU A 109 7.00 10.62 -34.77
C LEU A 109 5.82 10.25 -35.68
N PRO A 110 5.83 9.07 -36.35
CA PRO A 110 4.66 8.51 -37.02
C PRO A 110 3.46 8.38 -36.08
N GLU A 111 2.22 8.55 -36.57
CA GLU A 111 0.99 8.58 -35.75
C GLU A 111 0.85 7.44 -34.75
N LYS A 112 1.15 6.20 -35.17
CA LYS A 112 1.10 5.03 -34.30
C LYS A 112 2.11 5.09 -33.13
N ALA A 113 3.29 5.67 -33.39
CA ALA A 113 4.32 5.85 -32.36
C ALA A 113 4.02 7.05 -31.45
N GLN A 114 3.33 8.07 -31.96
CA GLN A 114 2.92 9.24 -31.19
C GLN A 114 2.00 8.86 -30.03
N ALA A 115 0.97 8.06 -30.28
CA ALA A 115 0.01 7.65 -29.24
C ALA A 115 0.70 6.92 -28.08
N ALA A 116 1.58 5.95 -28.38
CA ALA A 116 2.36 5.25 -27.37
C ALA A 116 3.32 6.18 -26.63
N PHE A 117 3.97 7.09 -27.36
CA PHE A 117 4.92 8.04 -26.79
C PHE A 117 4.26 9.02 -25.82
N TYR A 118 3.13 9.63 -26.20
CA TYR A 118 2.37 10.50 -25.31
C TYR A 118 1.79 9.73 -24.13
N GLY A 119 1.32 8.50 -24.34
CA GLY A 119 0.85 7.63 -23.26
C GLY A 119 1.93 7.43 -22.18
N TRP A 120 3.14 7.04 -22.59
CA TRP A 120 4.27 6.89 -21.66
C TRP A 120 4.69 8.21 -21.01
N ALA A 121 4.70 9.31 -21.74
CA ALA A 121 5.04 10.62 -21.21
C ALA A 121 4.07 11.08 -20.12
N LEU A 122 2.77 10.80 -20.27
CA LEU A 122 1.73 11.14 -19.29
C LEU A 122 1.82 10.26 -18.04
N VAL A 123 2.19 8.98 -18.19
CA VAL A 123 2.36 8.05 -17.07
C VAL A 123 3.68 8.27 -16.32
N TRP A 124 4.69 8.84 -16.99
CA TRP A 124 6.04 9.02 -16.46
C TRP A 124 6.12 9.72 -15.09
N PRO A 125 5.43 10.84 -14.82
CA PRO A 125 5.51 11.49 -13.50
C PRO A 125 5.06 10.57 -12.37
N ALA A 126 4.01 9.79 -12.58
CA ALA A 126 3.53 8.81 -11.60
C ALA A 126 4.54 7.66 -11.40
N LEU A 127 5.09 7.13 -12.49
CA LEU A 127 6.15 6.10 -12.41
C LEU A 127 7.40 6.62 -11.70
N ALA A 128 7.82 7.85 -11.99
CA ALA A 128 8.97 8.46 -11.33
C ALA A 128 8.76 8.62 -9.82
N LEU A 129 7.57 9.06 -9.40
CA LEU A 129 7.21 9.12 -7.98
C LEU A 129 7.24 7.73 -7.33
N LEU A 130 6.68 6.71 -7.96
CA LEU A 130 6.72 5.35 -7.46
C LEU A 130 8.16 4.82 -7.34
N LEU A 131 9.00 5.08 -8.33
CA LEU A 131 10.41 4.66 -8.30
C LEU A 131 11.17 5.32 -7.15
N VAL A 132 11.00 6.63 -6.95
CA VAL A 132 11.73 7.40 -5.93
C VAL A 132 11.19 7.10 -4.53
N TRP A 133 9.88 7.03 -4.35
CA TRP A 133 9.28 6.94 -3.01
C TRP A 133 8.92 5.52 -2.56
N GLN A 134 8.86 4.55 -3.48
CA GLN A 134 8.56 3.16 -3.15
C GLN A 134 9.72 2.22 -3.47
N VAL A 135 10.17 2.19 -4.72
CA VAL A 135 11.17 1.22 -5.15
C VAL A 135 12.54 1.53 -4.51
N PHE A 136 12.97 2.79 -4.58
CA PHE A 136 14.27 3.19 -4.02
C PHE A 136 14.39 2.93 -2.52
N PRO A 137 13.46 3.36 -1.63
CA PRO A 137 13.56 3.05 -0.21
C PRO A 137 13.55 1.56 0.10
N THR A 138 12.81 0.76 -0.70
CA THR A 138 12.78 -0.70 -0.54
C THR A 138 14.15 -1.31 -0.88
N LEU A 139 14.75 -0.91 -2.01
CA LEU A 139 16.10 -1.36 -2.38
C LEU A 139 17.16 -0.87 -1.39
N TYR A 140 16.99 0.34 -0.86
CA TYR A 140 17.86 0.90 0.17
C TYR A 140 17.76 0.14 1.48
N ALA A 141 16.57 -0.21 1.93
CA ALA A 141 16.39 -1.05 3.10
C ALA A 141 17.06 -2.42 2.91
N PHE A 142 16.90 -3.04 1.71
CA PHE A 142 17.64 -4.27 1.39
C PHE A 142 19.16 -4.07 1.49
N TYR A 143 19.68 -3.00 0.90
CA TYR A 143 21.10 -2.68 1.00
C TYR A 143 21.55 -2.51 2.46
N LEU A 144 20.84 -1.73 3.28
CA LEU A 144 21.18 -1.53 4.70
C LEU A 144 21.18 -2.85 5.49
N SER A 145 20.28 -3.78 5.16
CA SER A 145 20.17 -5.06 5.86
C SER A 145 21.40 -5.95 5.72
N LEU A 146 22.28 -5.67 4.74
CA LEU A 146 23.52 -6.42 4.48
C LEU A 146 24.74 -5.87 5.25
N PHE A 147 24.55 -4.80 6.03
CA PHE A 147 25.65 -4.19 6.80
C PHE A 147 25.48 -4.50 8.28
N ASP A 148 26.59 -4.42 9.00
CA ASP A 148 26.58 -4.43 10.45
C ASP A 148 25.88 -3.16 10.96
N ARG A 149 25.58 -3.10 12.25
CA ARG A 149 24.77 -2.09 12.92
C ARG A 149 25.01 -0.68 12.36
N VAL A 150 24.21 -0.27 11.40
CA VAL A 150 24.22 1.08 10.85
C VAL A 150 23.52 2.00 11.83
N ASN A 151 24.28 2.94 12.41
CA ASN A 151 23.76 4.03 13.20
C ASN A 151 24.40 5.35 12.73
N PHE A 152 23.91 6.49 13.24
CA PHE A 152 24.40 7.82 12.84
C PHE A 152 25.86 8.10 13.23
N LEU A 153 26.50 7.25 14.04
CA LEU A 153 27.78 7.53 14.68
C LEU A 153 28.94 6.62 14.19
N ARG A 154 28.68 5.53 13.51
CA ARG A 154 29.71 4.55 13.12
C ARG A 154 29.65 4.23 11.63
N PRO A 155 30.80 4.10 10.95
CA PRO A 155 30.85 3.55 9.62
C PRO A 155 30.37 2.09 9.64
N ALA A 156 29.51 1.74 8.68
CA ALA A 156 28.98 0.41 8.55
C ALA A 156 29.99 -0.53 7.90
N ALA A 157 30.22 -1.70 8.48
CA ALA A 157 30.96 -2.79 7.86
C ALA A 157 29.99 -3.72 7.12
N PHE A 158 30.41 -4.26 5.97
CA PHE A 158 29.61 -5.24 5.25
C PHE A 158 29.54 -6.56 6.01
N ALA A 159 28.35 -7.00 6.39
CA ALA A 159 28.09 -8.20 7.18
C ALA A 159 27.36 -9.31 6.40
N GLY A 160 27.03 -9.08 5.12
CA GLY A 160 26.31 -10.05 4.29
C GLY A 160 24.94 -10.41 4.89
N LEU A 161 24.68 -11.70 5.09
CA LEU A 161 23.39 -12.20 5.61
C LEU A 161 23.35 -12.38 7.14
N GLN A 162 24.29 -11.80 7.88
CA GLN A 162 24.37 -11.99 9.33
C GLN A 162 23.12 -11.51 10.06
N ASN A 163 22.55 -10.36 9.68
CA ASN A 163 21.30 -9.85 10.29
C ASN A 163 20.12 -10.82 10.13
N TYR A 164 20.05 -11.50 9.00
CA TYR A 164 19.01 -12.52 8.75
C TYR A 164 19.21 -13.77 9.59
N ARG A 165 20.47 -14.17 9.84
CA ARG A 165 20.77 -15.28 10.75
C ARG A 165 20.38 -14.94 12.19
N ILE A 166 20.77 -13.75 12.67
CA ILE A 166 20.41 -13.27 14.00
C ILE A 166 18.87 -13.22 14.15
N LEU A 167 18.18 -12.75 13.12
CA LEU A 167 16.71 -12.65 13.11
C LEU A 167 16.04 -14.03 13.25
N LEU A 168 16.55 -15.07 12.60
CA LEU A 168 16.01 -16.41 12.70
C LEU A 168 16.21 -17.03 14.10
N GLU A 169 17.24 -16.61 14.82
CA GLU A 169 17.57 -17.03 16.19
C GLU A 169 16.86 -16.15 17.26
N ASP A 170 16.21 -15.04 16.86
CA ASP A 170 15.62 -14.07 17.78
C ASP A 170 14.19 -14.48 18.25
N PRO A 171 14.01 -14.84 19.53
CA PRO A 171 12.69 -15.22 20.05
C PRO A 171 11.65 -14.10 19.95
N LEU A 172 12.08 -12.81 20.02
CA LEU A 172 11.16 -11.68 19.94
C LEU A 172 10.60 -11.50 18.52
N PHE A 173 11.42 -11.81 17.51
CA PHE A 173 10.95 -11.83 16.13
C PHE A 173 9.83 -12.86 15.93
N TRP A 174 10.03 -14.09 16.41
CA TRP A 174 9.02 -15.15 16.29
C TRP A 174 7.75 -14.84 17.05
N ARG A 175 7.88 -14.22 18.23
CA ARG A 175 6.73 -13.73 18.99
C ARG A 175 5.97 -12.63 18.22
N ALA A 176 6.68 -11.62 17.69
CA ALA A 176 6.09 -10.57 16.89
C ALA A 176 5.40 -11.10 15.62
N LEU A 177 6.00 -12.10 14.98
CA LEU A 177 5.41 -12.79 13.82
C LEU A 177 4.13 -13.54 14.20
N GLY A 178 4.16 -14.30 15.30
CA GLY A 178 2.99 -15.02 15.81
C GLY A 178 1.84 -14.09 16.21
N ASN A 179 2.15 -13.00 16.89
CA ASN A 179 1.16 -11.98 17.23
C ASN A 179 0.57 -11.35 15.96
N THR A 180 1.42 -10.96 15.00
CA THR A 180 0.95 -10.40 13.73
C THR A 180 0.06 -11.39 12.97
N PHE A 181 0.40 -12.69 12.99
CA PHE A 181 -0.44 -13.73 12.39
C PHE A 181 -1.81 -13.81 13.07
N TRP A 182 -1.88 -13.83 14.40
CA TRP A 182 -3.13 -13.78 15.16
C TRP A 182 -3.95 -12.54 14.80
N TYR A 183 -3.30 -11.38 14.73
CA TYR A 183 -3.97 -10.14 14.34
C TYR A 183 -4.63 -10.26 12.96
N VAL A 184 -3.91 -10.78 11.96
CA VAL A 184 -4.42 -10.96 10.60
C VAL A 184 -5.62 -11.92 10.58
N VAL A 185 -5.47 -13.09 11.22
CA VAL A 185 -6.50 -14.15 11.22
C VAL A 185 -7.79 -13.71 11.91
N PHE A 186 -7.68 -12.87 12.93
CA PHE A 186 -8.87 -12.39 13.64
C PHE A 186 -9.45 -11.13 13.01
N THR A 187 -8.65 -10.12 12.70
CA THR A 187 -9.19 -8.82 12.28
C THR A 187 -9.72 -8.84 10.86
N VAL A 188 -9.02 -9.51 9.92
CA VAL A 188 -9.40 -9.46 8.50
C VAL A 188 -10.71 -10.22 8.24
N PRO A 189 -10.86 -11.50 8.63
CA PRO A 189 -12.12 -12.19 8.41
C PRO A 189 -13.28 -11.59 9.22
N THR A 190 -13.04 -11.27 10.50
CA THR A 190 -14.10 -10.72 11.36
C THR A 190 -14.59 -9.37 10.85
N GLY A 191 -13.66 -8.47 10.48
CA GLY A 191 -14.01 -7.17 9.90
C GLY A 191 -14.82 -7.32 8.61
N LEU A 192 -14.36 -8.20 7.72
CA LEU A 192 -15.02 -8.44 6.44
C LEU A 192 -16.42 -9.06 6.60
N LEU A 193 -16.58 -10.04 7.49
CA LEU A 193 -17.87 -10.66 7.79
C LEU A 193 -18.86 -9.65 8.39
N LEU A 194 -18.42 -8.88 9.38
CA LEU A 194 -19.25 -7.84 9.99
C LEU A 194 -19.62 -6.75 8.98
N ALA A 195 -18.65 -6.32 8.18
CA ALA A 195 -18.89 -5.32 7.15
C ALA A 195 -19.87 -5.81 6.08
N THR A 196 -19.76 -7.07 5.65
CA THR A 196 -20.70 -7.67 4.70
C THR A 196 -22.10 -7.73 5.29
N PHE A 197 -22.22 -8.17 6.53
CA PHE A 197 -23.51 -8.20 7.22
C PHE A 197 -24.16 -6.81 7.31
N VAL A 198 -23.40 -5.81 7.77
CA VAL A 198 -23.89 -4.43 7.85
C VAL A 198 -24.24 -3.87 6.46
N ALA A 199 -23.41 -4.13 5.43
CA ALA A 199 -23.67 -3.70 4.06
C ALA A 199 -24.96 -4.29 3.49
N ILE A 200 -25.24 -5.58 3.74
CA ILE A 200 -26.49 -6.23 3.34
C ILE A 200 -27.70 -5.57 4.04
N LEU A 201 -27.60 -5.29 5.35
CA LEU A 201 -28.65 -4.59 6.08
C LEU A 201 -28.91 -3.18 5.53
N LEU A 202 -27.84 -2.45 5.21
CA LEU A 202 -27.93 -1.10 4.66
C LEU A 202 -28.32 -1.06 3.17
N ASN A 203 -28.30 -2.18 2.47
CA ASN A 203 -28.74 -2.28 1.07
C ASN A 203 -30.26 -2.38 0.94
N THR A 204 -30.98 -2.54 2.04
CA THR A 204 -32.45 -2.49 2.07
C THR A 204 -32.96 -1.05 2.10
N GLN A 205 -34.27 -0.85 1.86
CA GLN A 205 -34.90 0.48 1.94
C GLN A 205 -35.07 0.90 3.40
N VAL A 206 -33.99 1.41 4.00
CA VAL A 206 -34.00 1.91 5.38
C VAL A 206 -34.18 3.42 5.38
N ALA A 207 -35.08 3.92 6.22
CA ALA A 207 -35.22 5.36 6.47
C ALA A 207 -33.86 5.91 6.98
N PHE A 208 -33.52 7.13 6.57
CA PHE A 208 -32.25 7.79 6.96
C PHE A 208 -30.96 7.06 6.59
N LEU A 209 -30.94 6.32 5.49
CA LEU A 209 -29.80 5.55 5.01
C LEU A 209 -28.49 6.40 4.99
N GLY A 210 -28.56 7.66 4.59
CA GLY A 210 -27.43 8.59 4.60
C GLY A 210 -26.82 8.79 5.98
N LEU A 211 -27.66 8.90 7.02
CA LEU A 211 -27.21 9.02 8.41
C LEU A 211 -26.46 7.76 8.87
N TYR A 212 -27.02 6.58 8.61
CA TYR A 212 -26.34 5.32 8.96
C TYR A 212 -25.00 5.17 8.26
N ARG A 213 -24.90 5.47 6.96
CA ARG A 213 -23.62 5.46 6.22
C ARG A 213 -22.61 6.41 6.87
N THR A 214 -23.03 7.61 7.25
CA THR A 214 -22.15 8.59 7.92
C THR A 214 -21.70 8.08 9.28
N LEU A 215 -22.59 7.53 10.10
CA LEU A 215 -22.26 7.03 11.44
C LEU A 215 -21.29 5.85 11.39
N PHE A 216 -21.47 4.91 10.46
CA PHE A 216 -20.52 3.80 10.29
C PHE A 216 -19.16 4.25 9.72
N PHE A 217 -19.15 5.29 8.86
CA PHE A 217 -17.91 5.78 8.25
C PHE A 217 -17.12 6.75 9.15
N LEU A 218 -17.78 7.39 10.12
CA LEU A 218 -17.17 8.35 11.02
C LEU A 218 -15.91 7.83 11.76
N PRO A 219 -15.89 6.60 12.30
CA PRO A 219 -14.71 6.05 12.93
C PRO A 219 -13.49 6.03 12.01
N TYR A 220 -13.66 5.68 10.75
CA TYR A 220 -12.58 5.60 9.77
C TYR A 220 -11.97 6.96 9.40
N ILE A 221 -12.79 8.03 9.35
CA ILE A 221 -12.30 9.40 9.07
C ILE A 221 -11.53 9.97 10.27
N THR A 222 -11.83 9.50 11.49
CA THR A 222 -11.15 9.96 12.69
C THR A 222 -9.68 9.55 12.67
N ALA A 223 -8.77 10.45 13.07
CA ALA A 223 -7.36 10.10 13.18
C ALA A 223 -7.18 8.87 14.07
N LEU A 224 -6.50 7.84 13.55
CA LEU A 224 -6.35 6.54 14.20
C LEU A 224 -5.73 6.64 15.60
N THR A 225 -4.77 7.56 15.79
CA THR A 225 -4.14 7.85 17.09
C THR A 225 -5.14 8.41 18.11
N ALA A 226 -6.01 9.33 17.66
CA ALA A 226 -7.06 9.89 18.51
C ALA A 226 -8.11 8.83 18.88
N ALA A 227 -8.54 8.04 17.89
CA ALA A 227 -9.43 6.91 18.13
C ALA A 227 -8.84 5.91 19.15
N ALA A 228 -7.57 5.54 19.00
CA ALA A 228 -6.90 4.64 19.92
C ALA A 228 -6.78 5.24 21.34
N ALA A 229 -6.53 6.54 21.47
CA ALA A 229 -6.51 7.20 22.77
C ALA A 229 -7.88 7.17 23.47
N VAL A 230 -8.98 7.36 22.73
CA VAL A 230 -10.35 7.23 23.25
C VAL A 230 -10.62 5.77 23.68
N TRP A 231 -10.21 4.78 22.89
CA TRP A 231 -10.36 3.37 23.26
C TRP A 231 -9.54 2.99 24.48
N ARG A 232 -8.34 3.57 24.69
CA ARG A 232 -7.58 3.39 25.91
C ARG A 232 -8.36 3.84 27.16
N TRP A 233 -9.13 4.91 27.03
CA TRP A 233 -10.03 5.36 28.08
C TRP A 233 -11.24 4.42 28.28
N ILE A 234 -11.83 3.92 27.18
CA ILE A 234 -12.93 2.94 27.22
C ILE A 234 -12.49 1.64 27.93
N TYR A 235 -11.24 1.22 27.76
CA TYR A 235 -10.65 0.03 28.37
C TYR A 235 -10.09 0.25 29.78
N HIS A 236 -10.27 1.42 30.38
CA HIS A 236 -9.68 1.71 31.70
C HIS A 236 -10.26 0.78 32.76
N PRO A 237 -9.44 0.17 33.66
CA PRO A 237 -9.92 -0.84 34.63
C PRO A 237 -10.93 -0.31 35.64
N GLU A 238 -10.78 0.95 36.10
CA GLU A 238 -11.60 1.52 37.15
C GLU A 238 -12.87 2.24 36.63
N PHE A 239 -12.74 3.05 35.61
CA PHE A 239 -13.83 3.92 35.09
C PHE A 239 -14.14 3.70 33.60
N GLY A 240 -13.56 2.65 32.99
CA GLY A 240 -13.78 2.37 31.56
C GLY A 240 -15.21 1.96 31.27
N PHE A 241 -15.76 2.54 30.17
CA PHE A 241 -17.12 2.26 29.73
C PHE A 241 -17.37 0.76 29.49
N LEU A 242 -16.37 0.02 28.99
CA LEU A 242 -16.54 -1.40 28.70
C LEU A 242 -16.72 -2.23 29.96
N ASN A 243 -15.96 -1.94 31.02
CA ASN A 243 -16.12 -2.62 32.32
C ASN A 243 -17.48 -2.34 32.96
N TRP A 244 -17.97 -1.10 32.83
CA TRP A 244 -19.32 -0.76 33.27
C TRP A 244 -20.38 -1.54 32.48
N LEU A 245 -20.28 -1.59 31.14
CA LEU A 245 -21.24 -2.28 30.27
C LEU A 245 -21.28 -3.80 30.51
N LEU A 246 -20.12 -4.43 30.66
CA LEU A 246 -19.97 -5.89 30.82
C LEU A 246 -20.05 -6.35 32.26
N HIS A 247 -20.22 -5.45 33.25
CA HIS A 247 -20.24 -5.73 34.66
C HIS A 247 -18.98 -6.46 35.14
N THR A 248 -17.81 -6.07 34.62
CA THR A 248 -16.49 -6.65 34.95
C THR A 248 -15.58 -5.61 35.62
N PRO A 249 -15.92 -5.12 36.84
CA PRO A 249 -15.15 -4.06 37.47
C PRO A 249 -13.72 -4.53 37.79
N GLY A 250 -12.74 -3.66 37.45
CA GLY A 250 -11.32 -3.93 37.69
C GLY A 250 -10.63 -4.81 36.67
N LEU A 251 -11.33 -5.27 35.61
CA LEU A 251 -10.68 -6.00 34.52
C LEU A 251 -9.78 -5.04 33.70
N ASP A 252 -8.48 -5.34 33.72
CA ASP A 252 -7.50 -4.60 32.95
C ASP A 252 -7.35 -5.21 31.54
N TRP A 253 -8.08 -4.65 30.59
CA TRP A 253 -8.11 -5.10 29.21
C TRP A 253 -6.75 -5.03 28.52
N LEU A 254 -5.93 -4.02 28.84
CA LEU A 254 -4.70 -3.72 28.11
C LEU A 254 -3.44 -4.32 28.73
N ASN A 255 -3.53 -4.79 30.01
CA ASN A 255 -2.38 -5.39 30.71
C ASN A 255 -2.61 -6.85 31.12
N THR A 256 -3.65 -7.51 30.60
CA THR A 256 -3.91 -8.94 30.89
C THR A 256 -3.27 -9.80 29.77
N PRO A 257 -2.14 -10.49 30.06
CA PRO A 257 -1.40 -11.26 29.07
C PRO A 257 -1.98 -12.67 28.83
N THR A 258 -3.04 -13.03 29.55
CA THR A 258 -3.65 -14.37 29.44
C THR A 258 -4.30 -14.54 28.08
N GLY A 259 -4.01 -15.64 27.38
CA GLY A 259 -4.59 -15.96 26.09
C GLY A 259 -6.09 -16.21 26.17
N VAL A 260 -6.83 -15.70 25.19
CA VAL A 260 -8.31 -15.76 25.19
C VAL A 260 -8.81 -17.20 25.13
N PHE A 261 -8.16 -18.10 24.38
CA PHE A 261 -8.57 -19.51 24.36
C PHE A 261 -8.33 -20.21 25.69
N ALA A 262 -7.23 -19.87 26.37
CA ALA A 262 -6.99 -20.38 27.75
C ALA A 262 -8.06 -19.85 28.72
N LEU A 263 -8.49 -18.59 28.61
CA LEU A 263 -9.58 -18.03 29.42
C LEU A 263 -10.91 -18.73 29.16
N LEU A 264 -11.26 -18.97 27.89
CA LEU A 264 -12.53 -19.59 27.49
C LEU A 264 -12.62 -21.07 27.85
N LEU A 265 -11.49 -21.81 27.78
CA LEU A 265 -11.47 -23.26 28.05
C LEU A 265 -11.12 -23.63 29.50
N ARG A 266 -10.63 -22.69 30.29
CA ARG A 266 -10.34 -22.88 31.70
C ARG A 266 -11.53 -23.42 32.51
N PRO A 267 -12.79 -22.95 32.32
CA PRO A 267 -13.94 -23.51 33.01
C PRO A 267 -14.21 -24.99 32.70
N LEU A 268 -13.72 -25.46 31.52
CA LEU A 268 -13.82 -26.87 31.09
C LEU A 268 -12.64 -27.72 31.55
N GLY A 269 -11.74 -27.18 32.40
CA GLY A 269 -10.58 -27.89 32.92
C GLY A 269 -9.42 -28.03 31.92
N VAL A 270 -9.45 -27.31 30.80
CA VAL A 270 -8.40 -27.37 29.77
C VAL A 270 -7.41 -26.22 29.96
N GLU A 271 -6.16 -26.56 30.28
CA GLU A 271 -5.06 -25.61 30.38
C GLU A 271 -4.29 -25.51 29.04
N LEU A 272 -4.42 -24.39 28.35
CA LEU A 272 -3.67 -24.10 27.13
C LEU A 272 -2.50 -23.17 27.43
N GLN A 273 -1.33 -23.47 26.84
CA GLN A 273 -0.11 -22.67 27.01
C GLN A 273 0.51 -22.31 25.63
N GLY A 274 1.37 -21.28 25.63
CA GLY A 274 2.08 -20.85 24.44
C GLY A 274 1.14 -20.37 23.33
N PHE A 275 1.44 -20.71 22.10
CA PHE A 275 0.68 -20.30 20.93
C PHE A 275 -0.79 -20.79 20.94
N LEU A 276 -1.04 -21.97 21.52
CA LEU A 276 -2.39 -22.55 21.61
C LEU A 276 -3.30 -21.81 22.62
N ALA A 277 -2.74 -21.07 23.55
CA ALA A 277 -3.52 -20.19 24.44
C ALA A 277 -4.25 -19.07 23.66
N GLY A 278 -3.87 -18.84 22.42
CA GLY A 278 -4.38 -17.78 21.57
C GLY A 278 -3.78 -16.41 21.86
N PRO A 279 -4.27 -15.35 21.21
CA PRO A 279 -3.85 -13.99 21.50
C PRO A 279 -4.26 -13.58 22.92
N SER A 280 -3.45 -12.73 23.56
CA SER A 280 -3.78 -12.20 24.89
C SER A 280 -5.08 -11.37 24.86
N LEU A 281 -5.71 -11.22 26.03
CA LEU A 281 -6.87 -10.34 26.17
C LEU A 281 -6.52 -8.91 25.73
N ALA A 282 -5.32 -8.44 26.11
CA ALA A 282 -4.80 -7.14 25.68
C ALA A 282 -4.75 -7.04 24.15
N PHE A 283 -4.32 -8.07 23.47
CA PHE A 283 -4.24 -8.06 22.02
C PHE A 283 -5.61 -8.16 21.34
N VAL A 284 -6.55 -8.90 21.93
CA VAL A 284 -7.96 -8.92 21.48
C VAL A 284 -8.60 -7.55 21.63
N ALA A 285 -8.31 -6.80 22.69
CA ALA A 285 -8.77 -5.42 22.83
C ALA A 285 -8.25 -4.52 21.69
N VAL A 286 -6.96 -4.65 21.33
CA VAL A 286 -6.37 -3.96 20.17
C VAL A 286 -7.08 -4.35 18.86
N MET A 287 -7.34 -5.65 18.66
CA MET A 287 -8.04 -6.15 17.46
C MET A 287 -9.48 -5.63 17.39
N ALA A 288 -10.23 -5.61 18.49
CA ALA A 288 -11.60 -5.13 18.53
C ALA A 288 -11.70 -3.64 18.14
N MET A 289 -10.81 -2.81 18.69
CA MET A 289 -10.68 -1.41 18.29
C MET A 289 -10.39 -1.28 16.79
N SER A 290 -9.52 -2.10 16.26
CA SER A 290 -9.13 -2.06 14.85
C SER A 290 -10.28 -2.47 13.93
N VAL A 291 -11.00 -3.55 14.27
CA VAL A 291 -12.20 -3.96 13.52
C VAL A 291 -13.24 -2.83 13.50
N TRP A 292 -13.52 -2.21 14.66
CA TRP A 292 -14.43 -1.08 14.74
C TRP A 292 -14.00 0.11 13.86
N HIS A 293 -12.71 0.45 13.89
CA HIS A 293 -12.19 1.60 13.13
C HIS A 293 -12.32 1.41 11.61
N PHE A 294 -11.97 0.21 11.11
CA PHE A 294 -11.96 -0.07 9.68
C PHE A 294 -13.30 -0.56 9.12
N LEU A 295 -14.27 -0.89 9.99
CA LEU A 295 -15.57 -1.43 9.60
C LEU A 295 -16.29 -0.56 8.56
N GLY A 296 -16.38 0.75 8.82
CA GLY A 296 -17.11 1.67 7.97
C GLY A 296 -16.56 1.80 6.55
N TYR A 297 -15.23 1.82 6.42
CA TYR A 297 -14.56 1.79 5.11
C TYR A 297 -14.95 0.54 4.31
N GLN A 298 -14.91 -0.64 4.95
CA GLN A 298 -15.29 -1.90 4.31
C GLN A 298 -16.79 -1.93 3.94
N VAL A 299 -17.65 -1.43 4.84
CA VAL A 299 -19.10 -1.34 4.59
C VAL A 299 -19.40 -0.49 3.35
N VAL A 300 -18.77 0.67 3.19
CA VAL A 300 -19.03 1.55 2.04
C VAL A 300 -18.64 0.88 0.73
N ILE A 301 -17.49 0.19 0.68
CA ILE A 301 -17.04 -0.50 -0.53
C ILE A 301 -17.94 -1.71 -0.84
N LEU A 302 -18.30 -2.50 0.16
CA LEU A 302 -19.20 -3.64 -0.02
C LEU A 302 -20.60 -3.20 -0.45
N LEU A 303 -21.10 -2.09 0.10
CA LEU A 303 -22.40 -1.54 -0.29
C LEU A 303 -22.38 -1.08 -1.75
N ALA A 304 -21.29 -0.46 -2.21
CA ALA A 304 -21.13 -0.12 -3.63
C ALA A 304 -21.10 -1.39 -4.52
N GLY A 305 -20.41 -2.44 -4.09
CA GLY A 305 -20.43 -3.74 -4.77
C GLY A 305 -21.81 -4.38 -4.81
N LEU A 306 -22.59 -4.32 -3.72
CA LEU A 306 -23.96 -4.81 -3.68
C LEU A 306 -24.89 -4.04 -4.63
N GLN A 307 -24.71 -2.72 -4.73
CA GLN A 307 -25.51 -1.87 -5.61
C GLN A 307 -25.18 -2.06 -7.10
N ALA A 308 -24.03 -2.65 -7.43
CA ALA A 308 -23.67 -3.00 -8.79
C ALA A 308 -24.36 -4.28 -9.28
N ILE A 309 -24.89 -5.10 -8.39
CA ILE A 309 -25.61 -6.33 -8.77
C ILE A 309 -26.97 -5.96 -9.35
N PRO A 310 -27.30 -6.39 -10.60
CA PRO A 310 -28.58 -6.12 -11.22
C PRO A 310 -29.76 -6.66 -10.41
N LYS A 311 -30.81 -5.87 -10.26
CA LYS A 311 -32.01 -6.25 -9.47
C LYS A 311 -32.75 -7.42 -10.07
N GLU A 312 -32.67 -7.58 -11.37
CA GLU A 312 -33.31 -8.63 -12.16
C GLU A 312 -32.94 -10.05 -11.64
N TYR A 313 -31.71 -10.23 -11.14
CA TYR A 313 -31.32 -11.51 -10.52
C TYR A 313 -32.11 -11.84 -9.26
N TYR A 314 -32.40 -10.84 -8.45
CA TYR A 314 -33.17 -11.01 -7.23
C TYR A 314 -34.67 -11.18 -7.51
N GLU A 315 -35.20 -10.45 -8.50
CA GLU A 315 -36.60 -10.57 -8.95
C GLU A 315 -36.88 -11.95 -9.56
N ALA A 316 -35.98 -12.45 -10.42
CA ALA A 316 -36.10 -13.79 -10.98
C ALA A 316 -36.07 -14.86 -9.87
N ALA A 317 -35.15 -14.75 -8.92
CA ALA A 317 -35.08 -15.66 -7.79
C ALA A 317 -36.31 -15.60 -6.87
N GLU A 318 -36.97 -14.45 -6.76
CA GLU A 318 -38.24 -14.33 -6.03
C GLU A 318 -39.38 -15.04 -6.74
N LEU A 319 -39.45 -14.94 -8.07
CA LEU A 319 -40.44 -15.68 -8.86
C LEU A 319 -40.25 -17.20 -8.75
N ASP A 320 -38.99 -17.66 -8.62
CA ASP A 320 -38.65 -19.06 -8.37
C ASP A 320 -38.87 -19.51 -6.91
N GLY A 321 -39.33 -18.60 -6.02
CA GLY A 321 -39.62 -18.90 -4.62
C GLY A 321 -38.37 -19.02 -3.74
N ALA A 322 -37.22 -18.43 -4.13
CA ALA A 322 -36.02 -18.49 -3.35
C ALA A 322 -36.13 -17.69 -2.03
N SER A 323 -35.78 -18.34 -0.93
CA SER A 323 -35.71 -17.71 0.39
C SER A 323 -34.62 -16.65 0.49
N PHE A 324 -34.71 -15.78 1.51
CA PHE A 324 -33.66 -14.77 1.79
C PHE A 324 -32.25 -15.38 1.84
N PHE A 325 -32.07 -16.48 2.52
CA PHE A 325 -30.77 -17.17 2.62
C PHE A 325 -30.28 -17.71 1.27
N GLN A 326 -31.18 -18.25 0.45
CA GLN A 326 -30.86 -18.76 -0.89
C GLN A 326 -30.42 -17.63 -1.80
N LYS A 327 -31.12 -16.48 -1.82
CA LYS A 327 -30.73 -15.29 -2.59
C LYS A 327 -29.32 -14.80 -2.20
N HIS A 328 -29.04 -14.71 -0.92
CA HIS A 328 -27.70 -14.25 -0.48
C HIS A 328 -26.60 -15.27 -0.77
N ARG A 329 -26.86 -16.56 -0.60
CA ARG A 329 -25.87 -17.61 -0.85
C ARG A 329 -25.57 -17.83 -2.33
N LEU A 330 -26.58 -17.77 -3.20
CA LEU A 330 -26.48 -18.15 -4.61
C LEU A 330 -26.28 -16.95 -5.54
N ILE A 331 -26.66 -15.74 -5.14
CA ILE A 331 -26.56 -14.53 -5.95
C ILE A 331 -25.58 -13.55 -5.30
N THR A 332 -25.90 -13.06 -4.09
CA THR A 332 -25.13 -11.97 -3.47
C THR A 332 -23.68 -12.36 -3.23
N TRP A 333 -23.44 -13.50 -2.58
CA TRP A 333 -22.08 -13.90 -2.20
C TRP A 333 -21.17 -14.17 -3.41
N PRO A 334 -21.60 -14.91 -4.46
CA PRO A 334 -20.79 -15.10 -5.65
C PRO A 334 -20.52 -13.82 -6.43
N LEU A 335 -21.52 -12.95 -6.61
CA LEU A 335 -21.37 -11.70 -7.37
C LEU A 335 -20.63 -10.62 -6.59
N LEU A 336 -20.61 -10.68 -5.25
CA LEU A 336 -19.82 -9.80 -4.39
C LEU A 336 -18.37 -10.27 -4.24
N SER A 337 -18.02 -11.45 -4.76
CA SER A 337 -16.69 -12.04 -4.58
C SER A 337 -15.53 -11.18 -5.09
N PRO A 338 -15.61 -10.37 -6.18
CA PRO A 338 -14.53 -9.48 -6.58
C PRO A 338 -14.24 -8.41 -5.53
N THR A 339 -15.31 -7.79 -5.01
CA THR A 339 -15.19 -6.75 -3.96
C THR A 339 -14.64 -7.35 -2.66
N THR A 340 -15.12 -8.53 -2.28
CA THR A 340 -14.65 -9.25 -1.09
C THR A 340 -13.19 -9.64 -1.22
N PHE A 341 -12.77 -10.15 -2.39
CA PHE A 341 -11.37 -10.50 -2.68
C PHE A 341 -10.45 -9.29 -2.60
N PHE A 342 -10.88 -8.16 -3.16
CA PHE A 342 -10.15 -6.89 -3.09
C PHE A 342 -9.95 -6.43 -1.64
N LEU A 343 -11.03 -6.39 -0.85
CA LEU A 343 -10.97 -5.98 0.56
C LEU A 343 -10.16 -6.96 1.41
N PHE A 344 -10.26 -8.26 1.15
CA PHE A 344 -9.47 -9.27 1.85
C PHE A 344 -7.97 -9.07 1.58
N THR A 345 -7.60 -8.80 0.31
CA THR A 345 -6.20 -8.55 -0.08
C THR A 345 -5.64 -7.30 0.60
N LEU A 346 -6.37 -6.19 0.54
CA LEU A 346 -5.95 -4.94 1.20
C LEU A 346 -5.92 -5.10 2.73
N GLY A 347 -6.90 -5.80 3.28
CA GLY A 347 -6.97 -6.10 4.71
C GLY A 347 -5.77 -6.93 5.18
N LEU A 348 -5.38 -7.96 4.42
CA LEU A 348 -4.22 -8.79 4.71
C LEU A 348 -2.93 -7.95 4.73
N ILE A 349 -2.68 -7.16 3.69
CA ILE A 349 -1.49 -6.31 3.60
C ILE A 349 -1.47 -5.30 4.76
N GLY A 350 -2.59 -4.61 5.02
CA GLY A 350 -2.68 -3.62 6.08
C GLY A 350 -2.55 -4.19 7.49
N ALA A 351 -3.08 -5.40 7.72
CA ALA A 351 -3.01 -6.07 9.01
C ALA A 351 -1.57 -6.51 9.36
N PHE A 352 -0.76 -6.92 8.39
CA PHE A 352 0.67 -7.19 8.63
C PHE A 352 1.48 -5.92 8.99
N GLN A 353 0.97 -4.75 8.64
CA GLN A 353 1.60 -3.46 8.89
C GLN A 353 1.03 -2.74 10.12
N VAL A 354 0.24 -3.43 10.96
CA VAL A 354 -0.36 -2.85 12.15
C VAL A 354 0.71 -2.30 13.10
N PHE A 355 0.62 -1.00 13.38
CA PHE A 355 1.56 -0.28 14.24
C PHE A 355 0.85 0.67 15.20
N THR A 356 0.11 1.65 14.69
CA THR A 356 -0.42 2.79 15.46
C THR A 356 -1.30 2.36 16.62
N GLN A 357 -2.18 1.39 16.44
CA GLN A 357 -3.07 0.87 17.47
C GLN A 357 -2.28 0.26 18.62
N VAL A 358 -1.30 -0.59 18.28
CA VAL A 358 -0.42 -1.22 19.28
C VAL A 358 0.41 -0.16 20.01
N TYR A 359 1.03 0.76 19.24
CA TYR A 359 1.86 1.82 19.82
C TYR A 359 1.12 2.72 20.81
N VAL A 360 -0.16 3.03 20.56
CA VAL A 360 -0.95 3.91 21.42
C VAL A 360 -1.58 3.15 22.58
N LEU A 361 -2.17 1.97 22.35
CA LEU A 361 -2.87 1.20 23.38
C LEU A 361 -1.90 0.49 24.32
N THR A 362 -0.84 -0.09 23.77
CA THR A 362 0.15 -0.89 24.51
C THR A 362 1.58 -0.46 24.15
N PRO A 363 2.03 0.74 24.56
CA PRO A 363 3.26 1.40 24.08
C PRO A 363 4.56 0.65 24.37
N THR A 364 4.53 -0.35 25.26
CA THR A 364 5.67 -1.23 25.58
C THR A 364 5.65 -2.54 24.79
N GLY A 365 4.63 -2.78 23.95
CA GLY A 365 4.39 -4.08 23.30
C GLY A 365 3.58 -5.04 24.18
N GLY A 366 2.91 -4.51 25.22
CA GLY A 366 2.14 -5.26 26.19
C GLY A 366 3.00 -5.93 27.28
N VAL A 367 2.34 -6.61 28.20
CA VAL A 367 2.99 -7.39 29.25
C VAL A 367 3.67 -8.60 28.61
N LEU A 368 4.96 -8.79 28.87
CA LEU A 368 5.75 -9.87 28.26
C LEU A 368 5.78 -9.83 26.72
N GLN A 369 5.61 -8.66 26.09
CA GLN A 369 5.58 -8.48 24.64
C GLN A 369 4.41 -9.23 23.94
N ASP A 370 3.30 -9.40 24.63
CA ASP A 370 2.14 -10.17 24.16
C ASP A 370 1.31 -9.45 23.07
N THR A 371 1.54 -8.14 22.88
CA THR A 371 0.95 -7.35 21.81
C THR A 371 1.99 -6.86 20.79
N LEU A 372 3.25 -7.28 20.90
CA LEU A 372 4.32 -6.88 20.00
C LEU A 372 4.04 -7.41 18.59
N THR A 373 3.92 -6.51 17.61
CA THR A 373 3.75 -6.85 16.18
C THR A 373 5.04 -6.62 15.38
N LEU A 374 5.14 -7.18 14.19
CA LEU A 374 6.34 -7.03 13.34
C LEU A 374 6.67 -5.56 13.05
N ALA A 375 5.67 -4.76 12.69
CA ALA A 375 5.88 -3.33 12.43
C ALA A 375 6.33 -2.57 13.69
N PHE A 376 5.79 -2.94 14.87
CA PHE A 376 6.20 -2.32 16.11
C PHE A 376 7.60 -2.79 16.54
N TYR A 377 7.94 -4.05 16.33
CA TYR A 377 9.27 -4.57 16.58
C TYR A 377 10.33 -3.89 15.71
N LEU A 378 10.05 -3.75 14.40
CA LEU A 378 10.88 -2.99 13.46
C LEU A 378 11.11 -1.56 13.96
N TYR A 379 10.04 -0.87 14.38
CA TYR A 379 10.13 0.48 14.92
C TYR A 379 11.02 0.56 16.16
N ASN A 380 10.88 -0.37 17.08
CA ASN A 380 11.72 -0.43 18.28
C ASN A 380 13.19 -0.59 17.89
N LYS A 381 13.51 -1.54 17.03
CA LYS A 381 14.90 -1.78 16.59
C LYS A 381 15.50 -0.59 15.83
N GLY A 382 14.74 -0.01 14.88
CA GLY A 382 15.23 1.10 14.07
C GLY A 382 15.35 2.40 14.85
N PHE A 383 14.29 2.79 15.55
CA PHE A 383 14.19 4.14 16.10
C PHE A 383 14.51 4.24 17.61
N ARG A 384 14.23 3.22 18.39
CA ARG A 384 14.58 3.20 19.82
C ARG A 384 15.99 2.67 20.07
N ASP A 385 16.35 1.55 19.42
CA ASP A 385 17.67 0.92 19.57
C ASP A 385 18.69 1.51 18.58
N SER A 386 18.27 2.37 17.63
CA SER A 386 19.11 2.98 16.59
C SER A 386 19.89 1.93 15.76
N ASP A 387 19.27 0.79 15.50
CA ASP A 387 19.81 -0.28 14.67
C ASP A 387 19.03 -0.40 13.37
N PHE A 388 19.39 0.45 12.41
CA PHE A 388 18.72 0.50 11.11
C PHE A 388 18.99 -0.72 10.24
N SER A 389 20.11 -1.40 10.44
CA SER A 389 20.47 -2.59 9.67
C SER A 389 19.58 -3.77 10.04
N TYR A 390 19.45 -4.04 11.34
CA TYR A 390 18.59 -5.11 11.82
C TYR A 390 17.10 -4.80 11.57
N ALA A 391 16.68 -3.55 11.78
CA ALA A 391 15.32 -3.11 11.43
C ALA A 391 15.02 -3.30 9.94
N SER A 392 16.00 -3.02 9.05
CA SER A 392 15.88 -3.26 7.62
C SER A 392 15.75 -4.74 7.26
N ALA A 393 16.46 -5.62 7.98
CA ALA A 393 16.30 -7.06 7.82
C ALA A 393 14.90 -7.53 8.22
N ILE A 394 14.35 -7.02 9.35
CA ILE A 394 12.96 -7.28 9.76
C ILE A 394 11.98 -6.80 8.67
N ALA A 395 12.19 -5.58 8.12
CA ALA A 395 11.35 -5.03 7.06
C ALA A 395 11.35 -5.91 5.81
N MET A 396 12.53 -6.38 5.37
CA MET A 396 12.66 -7.24 4.18
C MET A 396 11.99 -8.59 4.38
N VAL A 397 12.16 -9.22 5.54
CA VAL A 397 11.46 -10.49 5.84
C VAL A 397 9.95 -10.28 5.92
N THR A 398 9.48 -9.19 6.57
CA THR A 398 8.05 -8.84 6.59
C THR A 398 7.51 -8.64 5.18
N PHE A 399 8.23 -7.92 4.32
CA PHE A 399 7.88 -7.74 2.90
C PHE A 399 7.74 -9.08 2.18
N LEU A 400 8.71 -9.99 2.34
CA LEU A 400 8.69 -11.33 1.72
C LEU A 400 7.51 -12.16 2.23
N VAL A 401 7.21 -12.12 3.52
CA VAL A 401 6.06 -12.82 4.11
C VAL A 401 4.75 -12.30 3.48
N ILE A 402 4.56 -10.98 3.43
CA ILE A 402 3.37 -10.37 2.81
C ILE A 402 3.28 -10.74 1.33
N LEU A 403 4.39 -10.66 0.59
CA LEU A 403 4.44 -11.00 -0.83
C LEU A 403 4.03 -12.46 -1.08
N VAL A 404 4.64 -13.40 -0.34
CA VAL A 404 4.32 -14.84 -0.48
C VAL A 404 2.86 -15.10 -0.14
N LEU A 405 2.35 -14.57 0.97
CA LEU A 405 0.97 -14.75 1.37
C LEU A 405 0.00 -14.16 0.34
N THR A 406 0.28 -12.97 -0.18
CA THR A 406 -0.55 -12.34 -1.21
C THR A 406 -0.55 -13.13 -2.51
N LEU A 407 0.61 -13.66 -2.94
CA LEU A 407 0.69 -14.53 -4.13
C LEU A 407 -0.04 -15.86 -3.92
N VAL A 408 0.08 -16.48 -2.75
CA VAL A 408 -0.66 -17.70 -2.40
C VAL A 408 -2.16 -17.43 -2.38
N GLN A 409 -2.59 -16.36 -1.70
CA GLN A 409 -3.98 -15.93 -1.66
C GLN A 409 -4.53 -15.71 -3.08
N ARG A 410 -3.81 -14.97 -3.91
CA ARG A 410 -4.20 -14.73 -5.29
C ARG A 410 -4.39 -16.04 -6.05
N ARG A 411 -3.43 -16.96 -6.00
CA ARG A 411 -3.52 -18.26 -6.69
C ARG A 411 -4.69 -19.12 -6.22
N LEU A 412 -5.02 -19.08 -4.92
CA LEU A 412 -6.06 -19.91 -4.33
C LEU A 412 -7.46 -19.32 -4.53
N LEU A 413 -7.61 -18.01 -4.40
CA LEU A 413 -8.91 -17.34 -4.35
C LEU A 413 -9.32 -16.73 -5.70
N GLU A 414 -8.39 -16.24 -6.53
CA GLU A 414 -8.70 -15.58 -7.81
C GLU A 414 -9.52 -16.48 -8.74
N LYS A 415 -9.28 -17.79 -8.75
CA LYS A 415 -10.04 -18.76 -9.53
C LYS A 415 -11.51 -18.93 -9.09
N ARG A 416 -11.84 -18.48 -7.88
CA ARG A 416 -13.19 -18.55 -7.31
C ARG A 416 -13.93 -17.23 -7.36
N VAL A 417 -13.28 -16.19 -7.90
CA VAL A 417 -13.86 -14.87 -8.06
C VAL A 417 -14.65 -14.82 -9.34
N ASN A 418 -15.90 -14.40 -9.24
CA ASN A 418 -16.79 -14.26 -10.38
C ASN A 418 -16.76 -12.82 -10.89
N TYR A 419 -16.14 -12.60 -12.06
CA TYR A 419 -16.01 -11.27 -12.69
C TYR A 419 -17.12 -11.00 -13.72
N GLU A 420 -18.06 -11.92 -13.90
CA GLU A 420 -19.16 -11.79 -14.85
C GLU A 420 -20.31 -10.99 -14.21
N ILE A 421 -20.20 -9.65 -14.22
CA ILE A 421 -21.28 -8.72 -13.87
C ILE A 421 -21.45 -7.76 -15.04
#